data_60081edae5682a9c205c4a9f739a5fa7
#
_entry.id   60081edae5682a9c205c4a9f739a5fa7
#
_cell.length_a   1.000
_cell.length_b   1.000
_cell.length_c   1.000
_cell.angle_alpha   90.00
_cell.angle_beta   90.00
_cell.angle_gamma   90.00
#
_symmetry.space_group_name_H-M   'P 1'
#
loop_
_entity.id
_entity.type
_entity.pdbx_description
1 polymer ?
#
loop_
_entity_poly.entity_id
_entity_poly.type
_entity_poly.pdbx_seq_one_letter_code
_entity_poly.pdbx_strand_id
1 'polypeptide(L)'
;MPAANISALGATRKMLGFSRRTLEFEHATVADLLRSLETSDGRSLYDNLVCGGKLLGNYAIVVNGTSLNSEQLNTPLQGGEEVVAMAILRHLHGG
;
A
#
# COMPACT_ATOMS: atom_id res chain seq x y z
N MET A 1 -18.07 -2.56 11.51
CA MET A 1 -17.57 -2.62 10.13
C MET A 1 -16.18 -3.23 10.11
N PRO A 2 -15.85 -4.04 9.10
CA PRO A 2 -14.49 -4.53 8.97
C PRO A 2 -13.49 -3.38 8.86
N ALA A 3 -12.28 -3.61 9.34
CA ALA A 3 -11.23 -2.61 9.30
C ALA A 3 -9.88 -3.28 9.04
N ALA A 4 -8.96 -2.54 8.46
CA ALA A 4 -7.58 -2.98 8.27
C ALA A 4 -6.63 -1.94 8.87
N ASN A 5 -5.52 -2.41 9.38
CA ASN A 5 -4.47 -1.54 9.92
C ASN A 5 -3.44 -1.29 8.82
N ILE A 6 -3.20 -0.02 8.53
CA ILE A 6 -2.23 0.39 7.52
C ILE A 6 -1.00 0.92 8.21
N SER A 7 0.16 0.40 7.83
CA SER A 7 1.45 0.92 8.26
C SER A 7 2.22 1.40 7.05
N ALA A 8 2.89 2.54 7.17
CA ALA A 8 3.70 3.10 6.09
C ALA A 8 5.15 3.18 6.55
N LEU A 9 6.05 2.71 5.71
CA LEU A 9 7.49 2.68 6.00
C LEU A 9 8.28 3.36 4.88
N GLY A 10 9.32 4.07 5.25
CA GLY A 10 10.19 4.75 4.29
C GLY A 10 9.48 5.90 3.59
N ALA A 11 9.67 6.01 2.28
CA ALA A 11 9.11 7.12 1.50
C ALA A 11 7.57 7.15 1.51
N THR A 12 6.91 6.00 1.66
CA THR A 12 5.44 5.96 1.72
C THR A 12 4.92 6.68 2.96
N ARG A 13 5.66 6.64 4.05
CA ARG A 13 5.32 7.36 5.27
C ARG A 13 5.31 8.87 5.02
N LYS A 14 6.27 9.36 4.27
CA LYS A 14 6.33 10.78 3.91
C LYS A 14 5.20 11.19 2.98
N MET A 15 4.85 10.32 2.04
CA MET A 15 3.75 10.56 1.12
C MET A 15 2.42 10.67 1.84
N LEU A 16 2.19 9.82 2.82
CA LEU A 16 0.92 9.73 3.52
C LEU A 16 0.81 10.67 4.72
N GLY A 17 1.93 11.06 5.30
CA GLY A 17 1.95 11.93 6.47
C GLY A 17 1.62 11.22 7.79
N PHE A 18 1.57 9.88 7.77
CA PHE A 18 1.35 9.09 8.99
C PHE A 18 2.15 7.80 8.89
N SER A 19 2.40 7.17 10.03
CA SER A 19 3.10 5.89 10.07
C SER A 19 2.14 4.72 10.27
N ARG A 20 0.98 4.97 10.85
CA ARG A 20 -0.01 3.93 11.10
C ARG A 20 -1.42 4.52 11.16
N ARG A 21 -2.38 3.80 10.60
CA ARG A 21 -3.80 4.21 10.62
C ARG A 21 -4.67 2.99 10.45
N THR A 22 -5.84 3.01 11.10
CA THR A 22 -6.87 2.00 10.91
C THR A 22 -7.93 2.55 9.98
N LEU A 23 -8.29 1.79 8.93
CA LEU A 23 -9.33 2.18 7.97
C LEU A 23 -10.47 1.18 8.01
N GLU A 24 -11.69 1.70 8.10
CA GLU A 24 -12.90 0.88 8.01
C GLU A 24 -13.35 0.80 6.55
N PHE A 25 -13.97 -0.31 6.20
CA PHE A 25 -14.51 -0.53 4.85
C PHE A 25 -15.70 -1.48 4.92
N GLU A 26 -16.51 -1.52 3.87
CA GLU A 26 -17.59 -2.52 3.75
C GLU A 26 -17.13 -3.64 2.82
N HIS A 27 -16.88 -3.30 1.57
CA HIS A 27 -16.37 -4.24 0.58
C HIS A 27 -15.23 -3.55 -0.14
N ALA A 28 -14.04 -4.06 0.05
CA ALA A 28 -12.87 -3.43 -0.56
C ALA A 28 -11.81 -4.48 -0.86
N THR A 29 -11.05 -4.22 -1.92
CA THR A 29 -9.83 -4.95 -2.21
C THR A 29 -8.65 -4.16 -1.65
N VAL A 30 -7.46 -4.76 -1.69
CA VAL A 30 -6.24 -4.05 -1.31
C VAL A 30 -6.07 -2.81 -2.18
N ALA A 31 -6.33 -2.92 -3.50
CA ALA A 31 -6.25 -1.77 -4.41
C ALA A 31 -7.22 -0.65 -4.00
N ASP A 32 -8.45 -0.98 -3.62
CA ASP A 32 -9.42 0.00 -3.16
C ASP A 32 -8.92 0.73 -1.91
N LEU A 33 -8.32 -0.01 -1.00
CA LEU A 33 -7.74 0.57 0.21
C LEU A 33 -6.63 1.57 -0.15
N LEU A 34 -5.74 1.19 -1.06
CA LEU A 34 -4.67 2.09 -1.50
C LEU A 34 -5.22 3.34 -2.19
N ARG A 35 -6.31 3.21 -2.93
CA ARG A 35 -6.97 4.36 -3.58
C ARG A 35 -7.62 5.30 -2.59
N SER A 36 -8.00 4.81 -1.43
CA SER A 36 -8.61 5.65 -0.39
C SER A 36 -7.60 6.44 0.42
N LEU A 37 -6.32 6.14 0.28
CA LEU A 37 -5.25 6.83 1.00
C LEU A 37 -4.73 7.99 0.15
N GLU A 38 -4.94 9.21 0.63
CA GLU A 38 -4.49 10.41 -0.07
C GLU A 38 -3.04 10.72 0.27
N THR A 39 -2.25 11.05 -0.74
CA THR A 39 -0.86 11.42 -0.56
C THR A 39 -0.70 12.95 -0.60
N SER A 40 0.46 13.43 -0.19
CA SER A 40 0.74 14.86 -0.09
C SER A 40 0.68 15.60 -1.43
N ASP A 41 0.77 14.88 -2.54
CA ASP A 41 0.68 15.49 -3.87
C ASP A 41 -0.76 15.57 -4.41
N GLY A 42 -1.76 15.25 -3.57
CA GLY A 42 -3.17 15.31 -3.96
C GLY A 42 -3.65 14.09 -4.72
N ARG A 43 -2.81 13.07 -4.85
CA ARG A 43 -3.15 11.82 -5.52
C ARG A 43 -3.43 10.74 -4.48
N SER A 44 -3.73 9.53 -4.92
CA SER A 44 -3.86 8.39 -4.02
C SER A 44 -2.54 7.63 -3.90
N LEU A 45 -2.41 6.85 -2.85
CA LEU A 45 -1.25 5.97 -2.72
C LEU A 45 -1.20 4.98 -3.88
N TYR A 46 -2.36 4.48 -4.32
CA TYR A 46 -2.43 3.59 -5.47
C TYR A 46 -1.78 4.24 -6.70
N ASP A 47 -2.10 5.50 -6.98
CA ASP A 47 -1.54 6.21 -8.14
C ASP A 47 -0.02 6.38 -8.05
N ASN A 48 0.51 6.45 -6.83
CA ASN A 48 1.95 6.60 -6.63
C ASN A 48 2.70 5.27 -6.71
N LEU A 49 2.05 4.16 -6.38
CA LEU A 49 2.72 2.86 -6.32
C LEU A 49 2.47 1.98 -7.53
N VAL A 50 1.41 2.25 -8.28
CA VAL A 50 0.99 1.39 -9.40
C VAL A 50 0.97 2.21 -10.68
N CYS A 51 1.58 1.69 -11.72
CA CYS A 51 1.60 2.31 -13.03
C CYS A 51 1.20 1.28 -14.07
N GLY A 52 0.15 1.60 -14.86
CA GLY A 52 -0.33 0.68 -15.89
C GLY A 52 -0.79 -0.67 -15.35
N GLY A 53 -1.33 -0.69 -14.14
CA GLY A 53 -1.80 -1.92 -13.49
C GLY A 53 -0.69 -2.74 -12.84
N LYS A 54 0.53 -2.24 -12.82
CA LYS A 54 1.67 -2.94 -12.23
C LYS A 54 2.27 -2.16 -11.08
N LEU A 55 2.52 -2.86 -9.99
CA LEU A 55 3.20 -2.29 -8.83
C LEU A 55 4.64 -1.96 -9.22
N LEU A 56 5.06 -0.74 -8.90
CA LEU A 56 6.43 -0.30 -9.19
C LEU A 56 7.43 -1.10 -8.34
N GLY A 57 8.57 -1.43 -8.95
CA GLY A 57 9.53 -2.33 -8.34
C GLY A 57 10.25 -1.80 -7.11
N ASN A 58 10.15 -0.49 -6.86
CA ASN A 58 10.75 0.13 -5.67
C ASN A 58 9.77 0.24 -4.50
N TYR A 59 8.59 -0.37 -4.62
CA TYR A 59 7.59 -0.40 -3.56
C TYR A 59 7.11 -1.82 -3.32
N ALA A 60 6.66 -2.08 -2.11
CA ALA A 60 6.08 -3.36 -1.74
C ALA A 60 4.84 -3.15 -0.89
N ILE A 61 3.85 -4.00 -1.11
CA ILE A 61 2.65 -4.08 -0.29
C ILE A 61 2.66 -5.44 0.37
N VAL A 62 2.66 -5.46 1.69
CA VAL A 62 2.69 -6.69 2.48
C VAL A 62 1.40 -6.78 3.28
N VAL A 63 0.67 -7.87 3.12
CA VAL A 63 -0.57 -8.11 3.85
C VAL A 63 -0.40 -9.35 4.70
N ASN A 64 -0.56 -9.18 6.02
CA ASN A 64 -0.39 -10.26 6.99
C ASN A 64 0.94 -11.01 6.82
N GLY A 65 2.00 -10.25 6.52
CA GLY A 65 3.34 -10.82 6.37
C GLY A 65 3.66 -11.38 4.99
N THR A 66 2.71 -11.32 4.05
CA THR A 66 2.92 -11.82 2.69
C THR A 66 3.00 -10.67 1.71
N SER A 67 4.09 -10.60 0.97
CA SER A 67 4.26 -9.58 -0.07
C SER A 67 3.37 -9.92 -1.27
N LEU A 68 2.63 -8.92 -1.73
CA LEU A 68 1.70 -9.10 -2.84
C LEU A 68 2.34 -8.68 -4.16
N ASN A 69 2.01 -9.42 -5.23
CA ASN A 69 2.35 -8.97 -6.58
C ASN A 69 1.21 -8.11 -7.13
N SER A 70 1.40 -7.57 -8.34
CA SER A 70 0.42 -6.65 -8.94
C SER A 70 -0.97 -7.25 -9.08
N GLU A 71 -1.05 -8.54 -9.42
CA GLU A 71 -2.34 -9.22 -9.61
C GLU A 71 -3.07 -9.42 -8.28
N GLN A 72 -2.32 -9.59 -7.21
CA GLN A 72 -2.88 -9.84 -5.88
C GLN A 72 -3.45 -8.57 -5.23
N LEU A 73 -3.22 -7.41 -5.81
CA LEU A 73 -3.81 -6.17 -5.29
C LEU A 73 -5.33 -6.17 -5.38
N ASN A 74 -5.91 -7.04 -6.18
CA ASN A 74 -7.36 -7.19 -6.27
C ASN A 74 -7.92 -8.18 -5.24
N THR A 75 -7.10 -8.65 -4.32
CA THR A 75 -7.54 -9.55 -3.25
C THR A 75 -8.52 -8.83 -2.32
N PRO A 76 -9.70 -9.39 -2.07
CA PRO A 76 -10.66 -8.79 -1.14
C PRO A 76 -10.13 -8.78 0.28
N LEU A 77 -10.40 -7.68 0.97
CA LEU A 77 -10.13 -7.56 2.40
C LEU A 77 -11.31 -8.07 3.19
N GLN A 78 -11.06 -8.76 4.29
CA GLN A 78 -12.10 -9.34 5.12
C GLN A 78 -12.23 -8.67 6.48
N GLY A 79 -11.21 -7.97 6.91
CA GLY A 79 -11.16 -7.32 8.21
C GLY A 79 -10.04 -7.91 9.07
N GLY A 80 -9.39 -7.06 9.82
CA GLY A 80 -8.29 -7.47 10.70
C GLY A 80 -6.93 -7.59 10.02
N GLU A 81 -6.83 -7.28 8.75
CA GLU A 81 -5.56 -7.38 8.03
C GLU A 81 -4.58 -6.30 8.50
N GLU A 82 -3.31 -6.68 8.53
CA GLU A 82 -2.20 -5.76 8.69
C GLU A 82 -1.58 -5.50 7.32
N VAL A 83 -1.76 -4.29 6.80
CA VAL A 83 -1.26 -3.90 5.48
C VAL A 83 -0.09 -2.96 5.66
N VAL A 84 1.04 -3.29 5.06
CA VAL A 84 2.25 -2.47 5.14
C VAL A 84 2.60 -1.98 3.74
N ALA A 85 2.65 -0.66 3.57
CA ALA A 85 3.13 -0.05 2.34
C ALA A 85 4.55 0.45 2.59
N MET A 86 5.50 -0.03 1.82
CA MET A 86 6.91 0.30 2.04
C MET A 86 7.63 0.63 0.76
N ALA A 87 8.61 1.53 0.87
CA ALA A 87 9.56 1.79 -0.18
C ALA A 87 10.77 0.90 0.03
N ILE A 88 11.23 0.28 -1.05
CA ILE A 88 12.38 -0.60 -1.01
C ILE A 88 13.60 0.17 -1.52
N LEU A 89 14.63 0.26 -0.68
CA LEU A 89 15.89 0.82 -1.12
C LEU A 89 16.63 -0.21 -1.93
N ARG A 90 17.00 0.18 -3.14
CA ARG A 90 17.80 -0.66 -4.00
C ARG A 90 19.15 -0.02 -4.24
N HIS A 91 20.18 -0.82 -4.14
CA HIS A 91 21.49 -0.38 -4.57
C HIS A 91 21.57 -0.57 -6.08
N LEU A 92 21.56 0.56 -6.79
CA LEU A 92 21.53 0.53 -8.25
C LEU A 92 22.90 0.54 -8.88
N HIS A 93 23.95 0.76 -8.11
CA HIS A 93 25.28 0.66 -8.66
C HIS A 93 25.64 -0.81 -8.85
N GLY A 94 26.43 -1.08 -9.82
CA GLY A 94 26.85 -2.44 -10.15
C GLY A 94 27.72 -3.07 -9.09
N GLY A 95 27.83 -2.44 -8.05
CA GLY A 95 28.48 -2.99 -6.89
C GLY A 95 27.43 -3.10 -5.85
#